data_e09a38432873aa912f596077201995a1
#
_entry.id   e09a38432873aa912f596077201995a1
#
_cell.length_a   1.000
_cell.length_b   1.000
_cell.length_c   1.000
_cell.angle_alpha   90.00
_cell.angle_beta   90.00
_cell.angle_gamma   90.00
#
_symmetry.space_group_name_H-M   'P 1'
#
loop_
_entity.id
_entity.type
_entity.pdbx_description
1 polymer ?
#
loop_
_entity_poly.entity_id
_entity_poly.type
_entity_poly.pdbx_seq_one_letter_code
_entity_poly.pdbx_strand_id
1 'polypeptide(L)'
;VHGRWESPDGQYWFDREAAQKACDFFPTFLAHHIGEFAGRPFELLDYQALLLSKPLFGWKRAEDGRRRFRKVFGFLPKGAGKSPWGAGTGIYLTLCDDEPAAEVYAVAGDKKQARIVHDNARIMVEESDDLSGMCEVLRDSIYHAASRSTYQVLSSDASTKHGFRPHGIIFDELHNQRDRKLYEALTKSMKKRRQPVLIMVTHAGDDDESICFEEYDYARRVLSGTVADDTCLPVIFEATPEEDWTDPVVWRRVNPGHGITVQHRAIAAECEEAKVEPRKLNDFLRFTLNRWVNQAVAWIPVDYWDRCAEPIEPAGLGELAVFAGLDMAQKNDLAAFVLLFREYLDGPAPVVQLVTLAETELTSEVVKREVSLNYRVSLLPHFWIPLDTMREHEKKDRVPYEQWVGQGLVTATDGNMIDYDTVFRDIAALGEQYPKLKSSLTGYDAAFATDIAVRLRDRAGFNVVELRQNFKTLSEPSMLFEALVQAGRVRHDGHRCLRWNVENAMVKRTDDGLIRPVKPRRQSKRVDGVLASVMALWCAQSMPDETGPFVGISFA
;
A
#
# COMPACT_ATOMS: atom_id res chain seq x y z
N VAL A 1 -30.59 -20.21 40.44
CA VAL A 1 -29.40 -19.36 40.62
C VAL A 1 -28.76 -19.27 39.25
N HIS A 2 -29.08 -18.21 38.50
CA HIS A 2 -28.46 -17.96 37.18
C HIS A 2 -27.09 -17.33 37.43
N GLY A 3 -26.03 -18.14 37.35
CA GLY A 3 -24.66 -17.69 37.50
C GLY A 3 -24.34 -16.60 36.50
N ARG A 4 -23.89 -15.46 36.99
CA ARG A 4 -23.36 -14.34 36.18
C ARG A 4 -22.03 -14.83 35.58
N TRP A 5 -21.88 -14.71 34.27
CA TRP A 5 -20.58 -15.00 33.65
C TRP A 5 -19.66 -13.80 33.93
N GLU A 6 -18.53 -14.07 34.61
CA GLU A 6 -17.55 -13.09 34.99
C GLU A 6 -16.19 -13.45 34.40
N SER A 7 -15.36 -12.46 34.12
CA SER A 7 -13.94 -12.71 33.78
C SER A 7 -13.20 -13.29 34.97
N PRO A 8 -12.13 -14.07 34.76
CA PRO A 8 -11.39 -14.71 35.85
C PRO A 8 -10.86 -13.74 36.93
N ASP A 9 -10.58 -12.50 36.53
CA ASP A 9 -10.11 -11.41 37.39
C ASP A 9 -11.24 -10.57 38.03
N GLY A 10 -12.52 -10.89 37.71
CA GLY A 10 -13.70 -10.17 38.21
C GLY A 10 -13.89 -8.76 37.66
N GLN A 11 -13.04 -8.31 36.72
CA GLN A 11 -13.13 -6.95 36.17
C GLN A 11 -14.30 -6.78 35.21
N TYR A 12 -14.78 -7.87 34.61
CA TYR A 12 -15.85 -7.85 33.60
C TYR A 12 -16.89 -8.92 33.90
N TRP A 13 -18.13 -8.63 33.46
CA TRP A 13 -19.24 -9.59 33.51
C TRP A 13 -20.01 -9.55 32.19
N PHE A 14 -20.70 -10.65 31.88
CA PHE A 14 -21.44 -10.80 30.64
C PHE A 14 -22.95 -10.62 30.88
N ASP A 15 -23.50 -9.59 30.25
CA ASP A 15 -24.92 -9.27 30.22
C ASP A 15 -25.57 -10.00 29.04
N ARG A 16 -26.25 -11.10 29.34
CA ARG A 16 -26.91 -11.92 28.31
C ARG A 16 -28.09 -11.22 27.67
N GLU A 17 -28.81 -10.42 28.42
CA GLU A 17 -29.99 -9.69 27.94
C GLU A 17 -29.56 -8.59 26.96
N ALA A 18 -28.57 -7.77 27.33
CA ALA A 18 -28.02 -6.76 26.44
C ALA A 18 -27.42 -7.37 25.15
N ALA A 19 -26.71 -8.51 25.28
CA ALA A 19 -26.16 -9.24 24.13
C ALA A 19 -27.26 -9.74 23.19
N GLN A 20 -28.32 -10.32 23.74
CA GLN A 20 -29.44 -10.85 22.95
C GLN A 20 -30.26 -9.72 22.32
N LYS A 21 -30.56 -8.66 23.07
CA LYS A 21 -31.26 -7.45 22.56
C LYS A 21 -30.55 -6.89 21.33
N ALA A 22 -29.22 -6.79 21.36
CA ALA A 22 -28.45 -6.29 20.22
C ALA A 22 -28.53 -7.23 19.01
N CYS A 23 -28.56 -8.54 19.21
CA CYS A 23 -28.73 -9.49 18.10
C CYS A 23 -30.16 -9.49 17.54
N ASP A 24 -31.19 -9.48 18.43
CA ASP A 24 -32.59 -9.51 18.04
C ASP A 24 -33.03 -8.24 17.31
N PHE A 25 -32.33 -7.13 17.53
CA PHE A 25 -32.57 -5.88 16.82
C PHE A 25 -32.53 -6.05 15.29
N PHE A 26 -31.57 -6.84 14.80
CA PHE A 26 -31.38 -7.02 13.36
C PHE A 26 -32.61 -7.67 12.70
N PRO A 27 -33.01 -8.91 13.03
CA PRO A 27 -34.15 -9.53 12.37
C PRO A 27 -35.49 -8.88 12.71
N THR A 28 -35.59 -8.14 13.85
CA THR A 28 -36.82 -7.49 14.25
C THR A 28 -37.11 -6.22 13.48
N PHE A 29 -36.06 -5.42 13.23
CA PHE A 29 -36.24 -4.08 12.68
C PHE A 29 -35.60 -3.88 11.30
N LEU A 30 -34.69 -4.77 10.88
CA LEU A 30 -33.94 -4.61 9.65
C LEU A 30 -34.22 -5.74 8.66
N ALA A 31 -34.22 -5.39 7.37
CA ALA A 31 -34.30 -6.36 6.28
C ALA A 31 -33.13 -6.23 5.33
N HIS A 32 -32.82 -7.30 4.62
CA HIS A 32 -31.92 -7.25 3.48
C HIS A 32 -32.60 -6.56 2.30
N HIS A 33 -31.92 -5.61 1.64
CA HIS A 33 -32.48 -4.88 0.51
C HIS A 33 -31.78 -5.23 -0.82
N ILE A 34 -30.78 -6.11 -0.82
CA ILE A 34 -29.97 -6.46 -2.01
C ILE A 34 -29.87 -7.98 -2.16
N GLY A 35 -29.84 -8.43 -3.43
CA GLY A 35 -29.55 -9.79 -3.81
C GLY A 35 -30.65 -10.80 -3.48
N GLU A 36 -30.27 -12.07 -3.31
CA GLU A 36 -31.21 -13.17 -3.09
C GLU A 36 -31.93 -13.13 -1.74
N PHE A 37 -31.44 -12.30 -0.80
CA PHE A 37 -32.03 -12.12 0.51
C PHE A 37 -32.95 -10.88 0.59
N ALA A 38 -33.09 -10.09 -0.48
CA ALA A 38 -33.89 -8.88 -0.47
C ALA A 38 -35.31 -9.12 0.04
N GLY A 39 -35.79 -8.28 0.96
CA GLY A 39 -37.06 -8.37 1.63
C GLY A 39 -37.14 -9.40 2.77
N ARG A 40 -36.08 -10.16 3.06
CA ARG A 40 -36.04 -11.06 4.21
C ARG A 40 -35.50 -10.33 5.45
N PRO A 41 -35.95 -10.71 6.68
CA PRO A 41 -35.36 -10.21 7.91
C PRO A 41 -33.83 -10.37 7.91
N PHE A 42 -33.12 -9.41 8.49
CA PHE A 42 -31.67 -9.47 8.55
C PHE A 42 -31.20 -10.40 9.66
N GLU A 43 -31.20 -11.69 9.38
CA GLU A 43 -30.60 -12.69 10.28
C GLU A 43 -29.08 -12.54 10.30
N LEU A 44 -28.52 -12.37 11.50
CA LEU A 44 -27.06 -12.31 11.66
C LEU A 44 -26.44 -13.68 11.36
N LEU A 45 -25.35 -13.69 10.61
CA LEU A 45 -24.51 -14.87 10.48
C LEU A 45 -23.91 -15.24 11.84
N ASP A 46 -23.62 -16.53 12.06
CA ASP A 46 -23.09 -17.03 13.34
C ASP A 46 -21.90 -16.21 13.84
N TYR A 47 -20.94 -15.89 12.96
CA TYR A 47 -19.79 -15.10 13.37
C TYR A 47 -20.14 -13.66 13.73
N GLN A 48 -21.12 -13.04 13.05
CA GLN A 48 -21.61 -11.69 13.36
C GLN A 48 -22.30 -11.67 14.73
N ALA A 49 -23.09 -12.68 15.02
CA ALA A 49 -23.75 -12.81 16.30
C ALA A 49 -22.78 -13.18 17.43
N LEU A 50 -21.97 -14.24 17.25
CA LEU A 50 -21.18 -14.85 18.33
C LEU A 50 -19.83 -14.16 18.56
N LEU A 51 -19.18 -13.64 17.52
CA LEU A 51 -17.84 -13.08 17.63
C LEU A 51 -17.84 -11.54 17.61
N LEU A 52 -18.89 -10.90 17.10
CA LEU A 52 -18.99 -9.44 17.02
C LEU A 52 -20.07 -8.89 17.95
N SER A 53 -21.35 -9.11 17.66
CA SER A 53 -22.47 -8.42 18.34
C SER A 53 -22.60 -8.82 19.81
N LYS A 54 -22.66 -10.13 20.14
CA LYS A 54 -22.77 -10.58 21.53
C LYS A 54 -21.60 -10.15 22.41
N PRO A 55 -20.31 -10.31 21.99
CA PRO A 55 -19.20 -9.82 22.79
C PRO A 55 -19.22 -8.31 22.95
N LEU A 56 -19.45 -7.57 21.87
CA LEU A 56 -19.45 -6.10 21.89
C LEU A 56 -20.47 -5.52 22.87
N PHE A 57 -21.70 -6.02 22.85
CA PHE A 57 -22.80 -5.46 23.64
C PHE A 57 -23.01 -6.17 24.97
N GLY A 58 -22.55 -7.42 25.11
CA GLY A 58 -22.75 -8.22 26.32
C GLY A 58 -21.67 -8.01 27.39
N TRP A 59 -20.39 -7.87 27.03
CA TRP A 59 -19.36 -7.68 28.05
C TRP A 59 -19.37 -6.27 28.64
N LYS A 60 -19.52 -6.21 29.99
CA LYS A 60 -19.59 -4.97 30.78
C LYS A 60 -18.47 -4.92 31.80
N ARG A 61 -18.01 -3.73 32.12
CA ARG A 61 -17.06 -3.49 33.20
C ARG A 61 -17.78 -3.62 34.54
N ALA A 62 -17.16 -4.29 35.49
CA ALA A 62 -17.74 -4.47 36.83
C ALA A 62 -17.85 -3.13 37.58
N GLU A 63 -16.93 -2.21 37.34
CA GLU A 63 -16.83 -0.90 38.00
C GLU A 63 -18.03 0.01 37.74
N ASP A 64 -18.51 0.09 36.49
CA ASP A 64 -19.50 1.10 36.10
C ASP A 64 -20.61 0.58 35.17
N GLY A 65 -20.63 -0.72 34.87
CA GLY A 65 -21.62 -1.36 34.01
C GLY A 65 -21.53 -0.99 32.54
N ARG A 66 -20.51 -0.23 32.12
CA ARG A 66 -20.34 0.20 30.74
C ARG A 66 -19.71 -0.90 29.91
N ARG A 67 -19.84 -0.74 28.59
CA ARG A 67 -19.23 -1.64 27.60
C ARG A 67 -17.73 -1.83 27.84
N ARG A 68 -17.29 -3.10 27.85
CA ARG A 68 -15.88 -3.47 27.93
C ARG A 68 -15.15 -3.01 26.68
N PHE A 69 -15.64 -3.40 25.50
CA PHE A 69 -14.95 -3.16 24.23
C PHE A 69 -15.21 -1.75 23.71
N ARG A 70 -14.12 -1.05 23.43
CA ARG A 70 -14.13 0.29 22.86
C ARG A 70 -13.56 0.31 21.44
N LYS A 71 -12.91 -0.78 21.01
CA LYS A 71 -12.35 -0.99 19.68
C LYS A 71 -12.76 -2.38 19.20
N VAL A 72 -13.29 -2.45 17.99
CA VAL A 72 -13.57 -3.69 17.26
C VAL A 72 -12.75 -3.66 15.99
N PHE A 73 -11.99 -4.71 15.72
CA PHE A 73 -11.27 -4.87 14.47
C PHE A 73 -11.72 -6.17 13.79
N GLY A 74 -12.58 -6.05 12.77
CA GLY A 74 -13.10 -7.14 11.97
C GLY A 74 -12.32 -7.27 10.66
N PHE A 75 -11.40 -8.23 10.60
CA PHE A 75 -10.60 -8.54 9.41
C PHE A 75 -11.17 -9.78 8.71
N LEU A 76 -11.95 -9.54 7.66
CA LEU A 76 -12.87 -10.50 7.06
C LEU A 76 -12.75 -10.46 5.53
N PRO A 77 -12.80 -11.61 4.83
CA PRO A 77 -12.72 -11.64 3.37
C PRO A 77 -13.88 -10.90 2.70
N LYS A 78 -13.76 -10.66 1.41
CA LYS A 78 -14.82 -10.06 0.61
C LYS A 78 -16.05 -10.99 0.59
N GLY A 79 -17.24 -10.40 0.66
CA GLY A 79 -18.48 -11.17 0.68
C GLY A 79 -18.92 -11.68 2.05
N ALA A 80 -18.17 -11.41 3.13
CA ALA A 80 -18.52 -11.84 4.48
C ALA A 80 -19.71 -11.08 5.12
N GLY A 81 -20.28 -10.05 4.47
CA GLY A 81 -21.41 -9.29 5.04
C GLY A 81 -21.01 -8.19 6.02
N LYS A 82 -19.78 -7.64 5.87
CA LYS A 82 -19.21 -6.60 6.74
C LYS A 82 -20.04 -5.30 6.75
N SER A 83 -20.27 -4.74 5.58
CA SER A 83 -20.91 -3.42 5.41
C SER A 83 -22.37 -3.41 5.90
N PRO A 84 -23.22 -4.41 5.57
CA PRO A 84 -24.56 -4.49 6.15
C PRO A 84 -24.57 -4.61 7.67
N TRP A 85 -23.67 -5.44 8.25
CA TRP A 85 -23.53 -5.54 9.72
C TRP A 85 -23.10 -4.19 10.34
N GLY A 86 -22.13 -3.52 9.72
CA GLY A 86 -21.68 -2.18 10.15
C GLY A 86 -22.81 -1.15 10.10
N ALA A 87 -23.61 -1.17 9.03
CA ALA A 87 -24.77 -0.29 8.86
C ALA A 87 -25.82 -0.51 9.96
N GLY A 88 -26.24 -1.77 10.19
CA GLY A 88 -27.20 -2.12 11.25
C GLY A 88 -26.66 -1.81 12.65
N THR A 89 -25.37 -2.05 12.90
CA THR A 89 -24.73 -1.66 14.17
C THR A 89 -24.73 -0.16 14.36
N GLY A 90 -24.53 0.64 13.30
CA GLY A 90 -24.63 2.10 13.33
C GLY A 90 -26.02 2.58 13.71
N ILE A 91 -27.08 1.97 13.16
CA ILE A 91 -28.47 2.24 13.53
C ILE A 91 -28.69 1.89 15.01
N TYR A 92 -28.26 0.71 15.47
CA TYR A 92 -28.38 0.28 16.87
C TYR A 92 -27.71 1.28 17.83
N LEU A 93 -26.49 1.71 17.55
CA LEU A 93 -25.76 2.70 18.36
C LEU A 93 -26.44 4.07 18.40
N THR A 94 -27.20 4.40 17.36
CA THR A 94 -27.94 5.68 17.27
C THR A 94 -29.23 5.63 18.06
N LEU A 95 -29.94 4.49 18.07
CA LEU A 95 -31.30 4.37 18.59
C LEU A 95 -31.40 3.67 19.93
N CYS A 96 -30.55 2.65 20.20
CA CYS A 96 -30.75 1.66 21.25
C CYS A 96 -29.63 1.60 22.31
N ASP A 97 -28.55 2.36 22.19
CA ASP A 97 -27.38 2.29 23.07
C ASP A 97 -27.42 3.27 24.26
N ASP A 98 -28.58 3.86 24.53
CA ASP A 98 -28.89 4.72 25.69
C ASP A 98 -27.93 5.93 25.85
N GLU A 99 -27.34 6.42 24.76
CA GLU A 99 -26.51 7.62 24.77
C GLU A 99 -27.29 8.81 24.21
N PRO A 100 -27.62 9.84 25.04
CA PRO A 100 -28.34 11.02 24.56
C PRO A 100 -27.48 11.82 23.56
N ALA A 101 -28.12 12.30 22.50
CA ALA A 101 -27.45 13.03 21.43
C ALA A 101 -26.20 12.30 20.90
N ALA A 102 -26.33 11.00 20.66
CA ALA A 102 -25.25 10.19 20.09
C ALA A 102 -24.90 10.69 18.68
N GLU A 103 -23.61 10.86 18.43
CA GLU A 103 -23.09 11.12 17.09
C GLU A 103 -22.42 9.85 16.61
N VAL A 104 -23.02 9.18 15.62
CA VAL A 104 -22.50 7.99 14.98
C VAL A 104 -22.03 8.33 13.57
N TYR A 105 -20.84 7.89 13.19
CA TYR A 105 -20.22 8.24 11.92
C TYR A 105 -19.94 7.02 11.08
N ALA A 106 -20.43 6.98 9.83
CA ALA A 106 -19.96 6.10 8.77
C ALA A 106 -18.79 6.77 8.06
N VAL A 107 -17.62 6.13 8.06
CA VAL A 107 -16.37 6.68 7.54
C VAL A 107 -15.75 5.71 6.54
N ALA A 108 -15.25 6.22 5.42
CA ALA A 108 -14.43 5.46 4.49
C ALA A 108 -13.40 6.38 3.81
N GLY A 109 -12.52 5.81 3.01
CA GLY A 109 -11.43 6.51 2.33
C GLY A 109 -11.87 7.67 1.44
N ASP A 110 -13.06 7.56 0.84
CA ASP A 110 -13.70 8.64 0.09
C ASP A 110 -15.20 8.74 0.41
N LYS A 111 -15.82 9.88 0.01
CA LYS A 111 -17.24 10.14 0.30
C LYS A 111 -18.18 9.15 -0.39
N LYS A 112 -17.83 8.63 -1.56
CA LYS A 112 -18.65 7.68 -2.30
C LYS A 112 -18.67 6.32 -1.60
N GLN A 113 -17.53 5.87 -1.10
CA GLN A 113 -17.42 4.64 -0.31
C GLN A 113 -18.15 4.77 1.05
N ALA A 114 -17.96 5.88 1.77
CA ALA A 114 -18.66 6.12 3.04
C ALA A 114 -20.19 6.12 2.87
N ARG A 115 -20.68 6.60 1.73
CA ARG A 115 -22.10 6.55 1.40
C ARG A 115 -22.63 5.12 1.24
N ILE A 116 -21.85 4.17 0.76
CA ILE A 116 -22.32 2.79 0.58
C ILE A 116 -22.84 2.22 1.91
N VAL A 117 -22.11 2.39 3.00
CA VAL A 117 -22.53 1.93 4.34
C VAL A 117 -23.74 2.72 4.81
N HIS A 118 -23.72 4.03 4.64
CA HIS A 118 -24.83 4.90 5.06
C HIS A 118 -26.10 4.64 4.22
N ASP A 119 -25.98 4.41 2.90
CA ASP A 119 -27.12 4.09 2.04
C ASP A 119 -27.73 2.73 2.41
N ASN A 120 -26.92 1.74 2.80
CA ASN A 120 -27.46 0.52 3.40
C ASN A 120 -28.28 0.83 4.65
N ALA A 121 -27.76 1.64 5.57
CA ALA A 121 -28.49 2.02 6.78
C ALA A 121 -29.75 2.84 6.46
N ARG A 122 -29.66 3.77 5.51
CA ARG A 122 -30.79 4.58 5.07
C ARG A 122 -31.93 3.72 4.53
N ILE A 123 -31.62 2.79 3.62
CA ILE A 123 -32.64 1.90 3.06
C ILE A 123 -33.23 0.99 4.14
N MET A 124 -32.40 0.42 5.02
CA MET A 124 -32.89 -0.39 6.16
C MET A 124 -33.86 0.38 7.05
N VAL A 125 -33.63 1.68 7.28
CA VAL A 125 -34.55 2.52 8.07
C VAL A 125 -35.81 2.86 7.27
N GLU A 126 -35.69 3.22 5.99
CA GLU A 126 -36.82 3.56 5.11
C GLU A 126 -37.78 2.39 4.88
N GLU A 127 -37.25 1.16 4.79
CA GLU A 127 -38.04 -0.07 4.59
C GLU A 127 -38.62 -0.66 5.89
N SER A 128 -38.22 -0.16 7.05
CA SER A 128 -38.74 -0.58 8.36
C SER A 128 -39.92 0.29 8.79
N ASP A 129 -41.09 -0.29 8.92
CA ASP A 129 -42.30 0.43 9.36
C ASP A 129 -42.11 1.14 10.71
N ASP A 130 -41.40 0.47 11.65
CA ASP A 130 -41.13 1.01 12.98
C ASP A 130 -40.10 2.16 12.94
N LEU A 131 -38.98 1.95 12.25
CA LEU A 131 -37.86 2.88 12.25
C LEU A 131 -38.15 4.14 11.39
N SER A 132 -38.86 3.99 10.28
CA SER A 132 -39.22 5.09 9.40
C SER A 132 -40.11 6.12 10.10
N GLY A 133 -40.96 5.65 11.04
CA GLY A 133 -41.78 6.54 11.87
C GLY A 133 -41.02 7.26 12.99
N MET A 134 -39.82 6.76 13.36
CA MET A 134 -39.02 7.32 14.47
C MET A 134 -37.86 8.21 14.00
N CYS A 135 -37.45 8.07 12.74
CA CYS A 135 -36.25 8.72 12.19
C CYS A 135 -36.57 9.64 11.03
N GLU A 136 -35.94 10.80 11.00
CA GLU A 136 -35.87 11.65 9.82
C GLU A 136 -34.67 11.23 8.97
N VAL A 137 -34.94 10.75 7.76
CA VAL A 137 -33.94 10.27 6.84
C VAL A 137 -33.57 11.38 5.86
N LEU A 138 -32.32 11.84 5.92
CA LEU A 138 -31.74 12.85 5.04
C LEU A 138 -30.69 12.22 4.12
N ARG A 139 -30.23 12.97 3.14
CA ARG A 139 -29.29 12.49 2.12
C ARG A 139 -27.98 11.92 2.71
N ASP A 140 -27.40 12.57 3.71
CA ASP A 140 -26.10 12.24 4.29
C ASP A 140 -26.20 11.95 5.81
N SER A 141 -27.42 11.86 6.36
CA SER A 141 -27.65 11.57 7.78
C SER A 141 -29.04 10.99 8.06
N ILE A 142 -29.11 10.23 9.17
CA ILE A 142 -30.35 9.75 9.79
C ILE A 142 -30.43 10.44 11.15
N TYR A 143 -31.53 11.09 11.45
CA TYR A 143 -31.75 11.83 12.69
C TYR A 143 -32.88 11.20 13.50
N HIS A 144 -32.63 10.91 14.78
CA HIS A 144 -33.64 10.43 15.73
C HIS A 144 -34.01 11.54 16.70
N ALA A 145 -35.20 12.10 16.52
CA ALA A 145 -35.63 13.30 17.24
C ALA A 145 -35.75 13.09 18.77
N ALA A 146 -36.23 11.93 19.21
CA ALA A 146 -36.47 11.62 20.62
C ALA A 146 -35.18 11.65 21.46
N SER A 147 -34.08 11.08 20.97
CA SER A 147 -32.77 11.10 21.63
C SER A 147 -31.87 12.22 21.13
N ARG A 148 -32.23 12.95 20.09
CA ARG A 148 -31.41 13.94 19.37
C ARG A 148 -30.12 13.34 18.79
N SER A 149 -30.17 12.05 18.49
CA SER A 149 -29.00 11.31 17.96
C SER A 149 -28.94 11.37 16.45
N THR A 150 -27.72 11.26 15.90
CA THR A 150 -27.47 11.29 14.45
C THR A 150 -26.57 10.15 14.01
N TYR A 151 -26.88 9.54 12.87
CA TYR A 151 -25.98 8.69 12.11
C TYR A 151 -25.66 9.37 10.78
N GLN A 152 -24.40 9.70 10.52
CA GLN A 152 -24.03 10.54 9.38
C GLN A 152 -22.74 10.09 8.68
N VAL A 153 -22.65 10.44 7.40
CA VAL A 153 -21.47 10.18 6.56
C VAL A 153 -20.36 11.18 6.84
N LEU A 154 -19.14 10.70 7.02
CA LEU A 154 -17.94 11.52 7.00
C LEU A 154 -16.97 11.08 5.91
N SER A 155 -16.33 12.05 5.26
CA SER A 155 -15.27 11.84 4.28
C SER A 155 -14.00 12.60 4.67
N SER A 156 -12.91 12.35 3.95
CA SER A 156 -11.60 13.01 4.15
C SER A 156 -11.68 14.54 4.22
N ASP A 157 -12.62 15.17 3.49
CA ASP A 157 -12.82 16.62 3.51
C ASP A 157 -13.30 17.14 4.88
N ALA A 158 -13.79 16.25 5.75
CA ALA A 158 -14.18 16.58 7.10
C ALA A 158 -12.99 16.70 8.08
N SER A 159 -11.78 16.32 7.68
CA SER A 159 -10.57 16.35 8.53
C SER A 159 -10.24 17.73 9.08
N THR A 160 -10.68 18.80 8.41
CA THR A 160 -10.49 20.21 8.82
C THR A 160 -11.56 20.72 9.79
N LYS A 161 -12.64 19.96 10.03
CA LYS A 161 -13.73 20.36 10.93
C LYS A 161 -13.40 19.92 12.36
N HIS A 162 -13.33 20.88 13.27
CA HIS A 162 -13.17 20.64 14.71
C HIS A 162 -14.56 20.54 15.38
N GLY A 163 -14.66 19.66 16.38
CA GLY A 163 -15.88 19.60 17.20
C GLY A 163 -16.56 18.25 17.29
N PHE A 164 -16.00 17.21 16.68
CA PHE A 164 -16.55 15.83 16.76
C PHE A 164 -16.71 15.35 18.20
N ARG A 165 -17.81 14.64 18.46
CA ARG A 165 -18.12 13.97 19.73
C ARG A 165 -18.63 12.55 19.46
N PRO A 166 -17.82 11.69 18.80
CA PRO A 166 -18.28 10.40 18.35
C PRO A 166 -18.67 9.48 19.50
N HIS A 167 -19.88 8.94 19.43
CA HIS A 167 -20.32 7.80 20.21
C HIS A 167 -20.03 6.49 19.49
N GLY A 168 -20.24 6.46 18.18
CA GLY A 168 -19.86 5.36 17.29
C GLY A 168 -19.07 5.86 16.08
N ILE A 169 -18.02 5.16 15.72
CA ILE A 169 -17.27 5.37 14.47
C ILE A 169 -17.21 4.04 13.76
N ILE A 170 -17.68 3.99 12.52
CA ILE A 170 -17.67 2.79 11.70
C ILE A 170 -16.81 3.08 10.46
N PHE A 171 -15.58 2.57 10.47
CA PHE A 171 -14.73 2.53 9.28
C PHE A 171 -15.02 1.26 8.51
N ASP A 172 -15.61 1.42 7.33
CA ASP A 172 -15.74 0.34 6.35
C ASP A 172 -14.61 0.44 5.33
N GLU A 173 -14.07 -0.71 4.96
CA GLU A 173 -12.94 -0.83 4.04
C GLU A 173 -11.75 0.05 4.47
N LEU A 174 -11.32 -0.11 5.72
CA LEU A 174 -10.23 0.68 6.33
C LEU A 174 -8.94 0.65 5.49
N HIS A 175 -8.70 -0.41 4.69
CA HIS A 175 -7.54 -0.51 3.81
C HIS A 175 -7.50 0.60 2.73
N ASN A 176 -8.64 1.24 2.40
CA ASN A 176 -8.72 2.38 1.49
C ASN A 176 -8.50 3.73 2.18
N GLN A 177 -8.39 3.75 3.52
CA GLN A 177 -8.23 5.00 4.29
C GLN A 177 -6.79 5.52 4.19
N ARG A 178 -6.60 6.56 3.38
CA ARG A 178 -5.30 7.21 3.18
C ARG A 178 -5.07 8.38 4.14
N ASP A 179 -6.14 9.03 4.61
CA ASP A 179 -6.06 10.21 5.46
C ASP A 179 -5.95 9.83 6.95
N ARG A 180 -4.71 9.82 7.44
CA ARG A 180 -4.39 9.62 8.86
C ARG A 180 -4.98 10.73 9.74
N LYS A 181 -5.09 11.97 9.26
CA LYS A 181 -5.58 13.10 10.03
C LYS A 181 -7.04 12.91 10.44
N LEU A 182 -7.90 12.44 9.52
CA LEU A 182 -9.30 12.15 9.84
C LEU A 182 -9.40 11.02 10.87
N TYR A 183 -8.68 9.92 10.68
CA TYR A 183 -8.64 8.80 11.61
C TYR A 183 -8.23 9.26 13.02
N GLU A 184 -7.14 10.03 13.15
CA GLU A 184 -6.66 10.54 14.43
C GLU A 184 -7.63 11.56 15.05
N ALA A 185 -8.22 12.47 14.27
CA ALA A 185 -9.15 13.47 14.78
C ALA A 185 -10.40 12.81 15.40
N LEU A 186 -10.93 11.78 14.75
CA LEU A 186 -12.08 11.04 15.24
C LEU A 186 -11.75 10.22 16.49
N THR A 187 -10.69 9.42 16.45
CA THR A 187 -10.28 8.55 17.57
C THR A 187 -9.89 9.34 18.82
N LYS A 188 -9.13 10.45 18.66
CA LYS A 188 -8.81 11.36 19.77
C LYS A 188 -10.06 12.02 20.38
N SER A 189 -11.12 12.22 19.60
CA SER A 189 -12.36 12.86 20.06
C SER A 189 -13.29 11.92 20.83
N MET A 190 -13.12 10.60 20.73
CA MET A 190 -13.93 9.59 21.42
C MET A 190 -13.96 9.75 22.95
N LYS A 191 -12.86 10.23 23.55
CA LYS A 191 -12.77 10.45 25.00
C LYS A 191 -13.81 11.40 25.58
N LYS A 192 -14.55 12.12 24.74
CA LYS A 192 -15.62 13.04 25.15
C LYS A 192 -16.94 12.32 25.49
N ARG A 193 -17.05 11.03 25.19
CA ARG A 193 -18.24 10.20 25.43
C ARG A 193 -17.99 9.17 26.52
N ARG A 194 -19.08 8.68 27.12
CA ARG A 194 -19.03 7.74 28.25
C ARG A 194 -18.61 6.33 27.83
N GLN A 195 -19.20 5.82 26.74
CA GLN A 195 -18.92 4.48 26.21
C GLN A 195 -18.81 4.47 24.67
N PRO A 196 -17.89 5.26 24.09
CA PRO A 196 -17.75 5.32 22.65
C PRO A 196 -17.17 4.02 22.11
N VAL A 197 -17.44 3.72 20.84
CA VAL A 197 -16.87 2.56 20.15
C VAL A 197 -16.34 2.92 18.77
N LEU A 198 -15.14 2.42 18.47
CA LEU A 198 -14.52 2.42 17.15
C LEU A 198 -14.68 1.02 16.55
N ILE A 199 -15.40 0.92 15.45
CA ILE A 199 -15.61 -0.31 14.70
C ILE A 199 -14.87 -0.16 13.36
N MET A 200 -13.94 -1.03 13.10
CA MET A 200 -13.20 -1.11 11.86
C MET A 200 -13.47 -2.46 11.22
N VAL A 201 -14.06 -2.45 10.03
CA VAL A 201 -14.28 -3.66 9.23
C VAL A 201 -13.59 -3.51 7.89
N THR A 202 -12.82 -4.53 7.53
CA THR A 202 -11.96 -4.47 6.35
C THR A 202 -11.55 -5.87 5.89
N HIS A 203 -10.94 -5.94 4.75
CA HIS A 203 -10.19 -7.10 4.28
C HIS A 203 -8.71 -6.71 4.05
N ALA A 204 -7.90 -7.68 3.62
CA ALA A 204 -6.49 -7.47 3.32
C ALA A 204 -6.29 -6.37 2.28
N GLY A 205 -5.42 -5.43 2.61
CA GLY A 205 -4.91 -4.42 1.69
C GLY A 205 -3.67 -4.91 0.94
N ASP A 206 -3.08 -3.98 0.23
CA ASP A 206 -1.82 -4.14 -0.50
C ASP A 206 -0.74 -3.15 -0.02
N ASP A 207 -1.09 -2.32 0.95
CA ASP A 207 -0.22 -1.33 1.57
C ASP A 207 -0.03 -1.62 3.05
N ASP A 208 1.14 -2.19 3.40
CA ASP A 208 1.56 -2.51 4.76
C ASP A 208 2.08 -1.28 5.56
N GLU A 209 2.09 -0.03 4.99
CA GLU A 209 2.25 1.26 5.71
C GLU A 209 0.91 1.95 6.00
N SER A 210 -0.18 1.34 5.57
CA SER A 210 -1.51 1.86 5.79
C SER A 210 -1.90 1.80 7.27
N ILE A 211 -2.81 2.68 7.66
CA ILE A 211 -3.48 2.63 8.98
C ILE A 211 -4.10 1.24 9.19
N CYS A 212 -4.64 0.65 8.13
CA CYS A 212 -5.25 -0.67 8.18
C CYS A 212 -4.25 -1.76 8.59
N PHE A 213 -3.02 -1.72 8.06
CA PHE A 213 -2.01 -2.69 8.44
C PHE A 213 -1.51 -2.48 9.88
N GLU A 214 -1.36 -1.22 10.32
CA GLU A 214 -1.00 -0.93 11.72
C GLU A 214 -2.05 -1.46 12.70
N GLU A 215 -3.35 -1.26 12.41
CA GLU A 215 -4.44 -1.78 13.24
C GLU A 215 -4.56 -3.30 13.16
N TYR A 216 -4.27 -3.90 12.00
CA TYR A 216 -4.20 -5.35 11.83
C TYR A 216 -3.06 -5.96 12.65
N ASP A 217 -1.84 -5.42 12.58
CA ASP A 217 -0.71 -5.89 13.39
C ASP A 217 -1.02 -5.75 14.89
N TYR A 218 -1.59 -4.62 15.29
CA TYR A 218 -2.02 -4.40 16.67
C TYR A 218 -3.05 -5.46 17.10
N ALA A 219 -4.09 -5.68 16.30
CA ALA A 219 -5.14 -6.67 16.58
C ALA A 219 -4.58 -8.09 16.68
N ARG A 220 -3.64 -8.48 15.82
CA ARG A 220 -2.94 -9.77 15.91
C ARG A 220 -2.12 -9.91 17.20
N ARG A 221 -1.45 -8.86 17.62
CA ARG A 221 -0.67 -8.86 18.87
C ARG A 221 -1.56 -8.93 20.10
N VAL A 222 -2.76 -8.34 20.05
CA VAL A 222 -3.77 -8.51 21.11
C VAL A 222 -4.29 -9.96 21.11
N LEU A 223 -4.62 -10.52 19.94
CA LEU A 223 -5.14 -11.88 19.82
C LEU A 223 -4.12 -12.94 20.27
N SER A 224 -2.82 -12.72 20.00
CA SER A 224 -1.73 -13.61 20.45
C SER A 224 -1.34 -13.43 21.93
N GLY A 225 -1.93 -12.44 22.63
CA GLY A 225 -1.56 -12.11 24.01
C GLY A 225 -0.23 -11.35 24.15
N THR A 226 0.41 -10.96 23.06
CA THR A 226 1.66 -10.14 23.08
C THR A 226 1.39 -8.73 23.59
N VAL A 227 0.19 -8.20 23.36
CA VAL A 227 -0.30 -6.93 23.89
C VAL A 227 -1.53 -7.21 24.73
N ALA A 228 -1.50 -6.78 25.98
CA ALA A 228 -2.66 -6.85 26.86
C ALA A 228 -3.54 -5.60 26.63
N ASP A 229 -4.65 -5.76 25.89
CA ASP A 229 -5.68 -4.73 25.71
C ASP A 229 -7.06 -5.35 25.80
N ASP A 230 -7.63 -5.31 26.97
CA ASP A 230 -8.95 -5.86 27.29
C ASP A 230 -10.12 -5.08 26.64
N THR A 231 -9.85 -3.92 26.07
CA THR A 231 -10.83 -3.05 25.44
C THR A 231 -10.91 -3.21 23.93
N CYS A 232 -9.99 -4.00 23.35
CA CYS A 232 -9.96 -4.34 21.92
C CYS A 232 -10.62 -5.70 21.68
N LEU A 233 -11.51 -5.77 20.69
CA LEU A 233 -12.14 -7.02 20.21
C LEU A 233 -11.63 -7.32 18.80
N PRO A 234 -10.56 -8.11 18.65
CA PRO A 234 -10.09 -8.55 17.34
C PRO A 234 -10.87 -9.76 16.84
N VAL A 235 -11.34 -9.71 15.60
CA VAL A 235 -11.99 -10.83 14.89
C VAL A 235 -11.32 -10.96 13.54
N ILE A 236 -10.48 -11.99 13.37
CA ILE A 236 -9.61 -12.16 12.20
C ILE A 236 -9.89 -13.51 11.54
N PHE A 237 -10.27 -13.46 10.26
CA PHE A 237 -10.44 -14.61 9.38
C PHE A 237 -9.48 -14.46 8.20
N GLU A 238 -8.42 -15.24 8.20
CA GLU A 238 -7.37 -15.20 7.17
C GLU A 238 -6.72 -16.57 6.97
N ALA A 239 -6.16 -16.80 5.79
CA ALA A 239 -5.27 -17.94 5.55
C ALA A 239 -3.83 -17.54 5.86
N THR A 240 -3.06 -18.45 6.47
CA THR A 240 -1.63 -18.22 6.69
C THR A 240 -0.82 -18.46 5.42
N PRO A 241 0.41 -17.92 5.31
CA PRO A 241 1.27 -18.16 4.15
C PRO A 241 1.61 -19.62 3.90
N GLU A 242 1.63 -20.44 4.95
CA GLU A 242 2.01 -21.86 4.94
C GLU A 242 0.86 -22.78 4.50
N GLU A 243 -0.39 -22.28 4.55
CA GLU A 243 -1.56 -23.08 4.16
C GLU A 243 -1.69 -23.15 2.65
N ASP A 244 -2.11 -24.33 2.17
CA ASP A 244 -2.43 -24.55 0.77
C ASP A 244 -3.67 -23.72 0.37
N TRP A 245 -3.44 -22.72 -0.45
CA TRP A 245 -4.48 -21.82 -0.92
C TRP A 245 -5.52 -22.51 -1.84
N THR A 246 -5.23 -23.71 -2.34
CA THR A 246 -6.12 -24.50 -3.19
C THR A 246 -7.03 -25.45 -2.38
N ASP A 247 -6.81 -25.56 -1.06
CA ASP A 247 -7.58 -26.48 -0.19
C ASP A 247 -8.97 -25.91 0.15
N PRO A 248 -10.08 -26.61 -0.21
CA PRO A 248 -11.43 -26.21 0.18
C PRO A 248 -11.69 -26.14 1.69
N VAL A 249 -10.89 -26.82 2.51
CA VAL A 249 -10.99 -26.73 3.98
C VAL A 249 -10.53 -25.34 4.44
N VAL A 250 -9.44 -24.84 3.88
CA VAL A 250 -8.95 -23.48 4.13
C VAL A 250 -10.00 -22.45 3.71
N TRP A 251 -10.62 -22.62 2.53
CA TRP A 251 -11.67 -21.71 2.06
C TRP A 251 -12.84 -21.58 3.03
N ARG A 252 -13.33 -22.73 3.57
CA ARG A 252 -14.43 -22.73 4.55
C ARG A 252 -14.06 -22.05 5.85
N ARG A 253 -12.86 -22.30 6.34
CA ARG A 253 -12.37 -21.73 7.60
C ARG A 253 -12.23 -20.22 7.51
N VAL A 254 -11.73 -19.74 6.38
CA VAL A 254 -11.45 -18.30 6.16
C VAL A 254 -12.71 -17.51 5.82
N ASN A 255 -13.67 -18.13 5.15
CA ASN A 255 -14.90 -17.46 4.73
C ASN A 255 -16.08 -17.79 5.66
N PRO A 256 -16.34 -16.98 6.68
CA PRO A 256 -17.40 -17.28 7.65
C PRO A 256 -18.82 -17.19 7.06
N GLY A 257 -18.98 -16.64 5.86
CA GLY A 257 -20.21 -16.64 5.05
C GLY A 257 -20.27 -17.75 3.99
N HIS A 258 -19.32 -18.72 4.03
CA HIS A 258 -19.27 -19.82 3.06
C HIS A 258 -20.56 -20.64 3.02
N GLY A 259 -21.12 -20.81 1.83
CA GLY A 259 -22.39 -21.52 1.59
C GLY A 259 -23.64 -20.66 1.83
N ILE A 260 -23.48 -19.44 2.36
CA ILE A 260 -24.58 -18.48 2.59
C ILE A 260 -24.38 -17.25 1.68
N THR A 261 -23.42 -16.40 2.02
CA THR A 261 -23.14 -15.17 1.26
C THR A 261 -22.11 -15.38 0.15
N VAL A 262 -21.27 -16.42 0.26
CA VAL A 262 -20.27 -16.79 -0.76
C VAL A 262 -20.42 -18.27 -1.10
N GLN A 263 -20.77 -18.56 -2.34
CA GLN A 263 -21.00 -19.94 -2.79
C GLN A 263 -19.69 -20.69 -3.03
N HIS A 264 -19.61 -21.95 -2.60
CA HIS A 264 -18.43 -22.80 -2.81
C HIS A 264 -17.96 -22.83 -4.28
N ARG A 265 -18.89 -22.97 -5.23
CA ARG A 265 -18.60 -23.02 -6.65
C ARG A 265 -17.94 -21.73 -7.18
N ALA A 266 -18.27 -20.58 -6.60
CA ALA A 266 -17.66 -19.30 -6.98
C ALA A 266 -16.19 -19.28 -6.55
N ILE A 267 -15.90 -19.68 -5.31
CA ILE A 267 -14.52 -19.78 -4.80
C ILE A 267 -13.69 -20.78 -5.63
N ALA A 268 -14.28 -21.93 -5.98
CA ALA A 268 -13.61 -22.93 -6.81
C ALA A 268 -13.27 -22.40 -8.21
N ALA A 269 -14.18 -21.66 -8.83
CA ALA A 269 -13.94 -21.05 -10.15
C ALA A 269 -12.81 -20.00 -10.08
N GLU A 270 -12.83 -19.11 -9.08
CA GLU A 270 -11.75 -18.14 -8.83
C GLU A 270 -10.41 -18.83 -8.60
N CYS A 271 -10.39 -19.97 -7.88
CA CYS A 271 -9.18 -20.76 -7.65
C CYS A 271 -8.61 -21.32 -8.95
N GLU A 272 -9.45 -21.89 -9.85
CA GLU A 272 -8.99 -22.40 -11.14
C GLU A 272 -8.42 -21.27 -12.03
N GLU A 273 -9.03 -20.10 -12.03
CA GLU A 273 -8.47 -18.93 -12.72
C GLU A 273 -7.12 -18.51 -12.12
N ALA A 274 -7.01 -18.53 -10.78
CA ALA A 274 -5.79 -18.16 -10.05
C ALA A 274 -4.61 -19.11 -10.33
N LYS A 275 -4.86 -20.39 -10.64
CA LYS A 275 -3.80 -21.36 -11.01
C LYS A 275 -3.11 -21.02 -12.34
N VAL A 276 -3.79 -20.32 -13.23
CA VAL A 276 -3.31 -20.05 -14.60
C VAL A 276 -2.78 -18.62 -14.73
N GLU A 277 -3.28 -17.67 -13.94
CA GLU A 277 -2.99 -16.24 -14.08
C GLU A 277 -2.45 -15.64 -12.77
N PRO A 278 -1.16 -15.19 -12.73
CA PRO A 278 -0.55 -14.65 -11.51
C PRO A 278 -1.31 -13.45 -10.88
N ARG A 279 -1.95 -12.62 -11.71
CA ARG A 279 -2.77 -11.51 -11.22
C ARG A 279 -4.00 -12.01 -10.47
N LYS A 280 -4.69 -13.00 -11.02
CA LYS A 280 -5.85 -13.65 -10.38
C LYS A 280 -5.47 -14.35 -9.08
N LEU A 281 -4.25 -14.89 -8.99
CA LEU A 281 -3.73 -15.45 -7.75
C LEU A 281 -3.65 -14.39 -6.64
N ASN A 282 -3.11 -13.22 -6.93
CA ASN A 282 -3.03 -12.13 -5.95
C ASN A 282 -4.43 -11.69 -5.48
N ASP A 283 -5.38 -11.55 -6.40
CA ASP A 283 -6.77 -11.20 -6.09
C ASP A 283 -7.43 -12.29 -5.23
N PHE A 284 -7.25 -13.56 -5.58
CA PHE A 284 -7.76 -14.70 -4.81
C PHE A 284 -7.20 -14.74 -3.39
N LEU A 285 -5.87 -14.60 -3.26
CA LEU A 285 -5.20 -14.56 -1.96
C LEU A 285 -5.69 -13.39 -1.11
N ARG A 286 -5.87 -12.22 -1.71
CA ARG A 286 -6.26 -10.99 -1.03
C ARG A 286 -7.75 -10.96 -0.66
N PHE A 287 -8.63 -11.20 -1.62
CA PHE A 287 -10.06 -10.98 -1.44
C PHE A 287 -10.78 -12.20 -0.90
N THR A 288 -10.38 -13.41 -1.32
CA THR A 288 -11.04 -14.66 -0.95
C THR A 288 -10.39 -15.33 0.26
N LEU A 289 -9.06 -15.30 0.34
CA LEU A 289 -8.31 -15.87 1.48
C LEU A 289 -7.86 -14.83 2.51
N ASN A 290 -8.17 -13.56 2.28
CA ASN A 290 -7.91 -12.46 3.18
C ASN A 290 -6.44 -12.37 3.64
N ARG A 291 -5.50 -12.71 2.75
CA ARG A 291 -4.06 -12.62 2.98
C ARG A 291 -3.53 -11.27 2.53
N TRP A 292 -2.70 -10.68 3.35
CA TRP A 292 -1.90 -9.54 2.89
C TRP A 292 -0.97 -10.00 1.77
N VAL A 293 -1.18 -9.49 0.57
CA VAL A 293 -0.29 -9.69 -0.58
C VAL A 293 0.47 -8.40 -0.78
N ASN A 294 1.76 -8.45 -0.53
CA ASN A 294 2.60 -7.34 -0.96
C ASN A 294 2.57 -7.30 -2.49
N GLN A 295 2.07 -6.22 -3.08
CA GLN A 295 2.18 -6.00 -4.52
C GLN A 295 3.64 -5.79 -4.96
N ALA A 296 4.55 -5.61 -4.01
CA ALA A 296 5.96 -5.52 -4.27
C ALA A 296 6.55 -6.93 -4.39
N VAL A 297 6.71 -7.38 -5.63
CA VAL A 297 7.38 -8.65 -5.97
C VAL A 297 8.85 -8.35 -6.26
N ALA A 298 9.76 -9.32 -5.97
CA ALA A 298 11.14 -9.22 -6.44
C ALA A 298 11.15 -8.89 -7.93
N TRP A 299 11.83 -7.82 -8.30
CA TRP A 299 11.68 -7.25 -9.63
C TRP A 299 12.45 -8.04 -10.69
N ILE A 300 13.77 -8.06 -10.56
CA ILE A 300 14.66 -8.71 -11.53
C ILE A 300 15.23 -9.96 -10.87
N PRO A 301 15.00 -11.15 -11.45
CA PRO A 301 15.67 -12.37 -10.97
C PRO A 301 17.20 -12.23 -11.10
N VAL A 302 17.91 -12.49 -10.02
CA VAL A 302 19.36 -12.29 -9.93
C VAL A 302 20.12 -13.08 -10.99
N ASP A 303 19.62 -14.26 -11.39
CA ASP A 303 20.22 -15.09 -12.44
C ASP A 303 20.24 -14.40 -13.82
N TYR A 304 19.22 -13.57 -14.12
CA TYR A 304 19.22 -12.78 -15.36
C TYR A 304 20.22 -11.64 -15.28
N TRP A 305 20.33 -11.00 -14.11
CA TRP A 305 21.31 -9.97 -13.86
C TRP A 305 22.74 -10.50 -13.96
N ASP A 306 23.05 -11.61 -13.27
CA ASP A 306 24.39 -12.20 -13.23
C ASP A 306 24.87 -12.63 -14.62
N ARG A 307 23.98 -13.04 -15.52
CA ARG A 307 24.31 -13.36 -16.94
C ARG A 307 24.73 -12.13 -17.76
N CYS A 308 24.41 -10.92 -17.30
CA CYS A 308 24.78 -9.66 -17.92
C CYS A 308 26.18 -9.16 -17.45
N ALA A 309 26.86 -9.90 -16.57
CA ALA A 309 28.16 -9.54 -16.05
C ALA A 309 29.25 -9.78 -17.10
N GLU A 310 29.79 -8.71 -17.66
CA GLU A 310 30.90 -8.69 -18.60
C GLU A 310 31.89 -7.59 -18.21
N PRO A 311 33.19 -7.80 -18.30
CA PRO A 311 34.19 -6.75 -18.08
C PRO A 311 33.91 -5.54 -18.96
N ILE A 312 33.98 -4.35 -18.38
CA ILE A 312 33.83 -3.09 -19.09
C ILE A 312 35.19 -2.40 -19.17
N GLU A 313 35.70 -2.21 -20.39
CA GLU A 313 36.92 -1.44 -20.67
C GLU A 313 36.57 0.06 -20.74
N PRO A 314 36.94 0.89 -19.74
CA PRO A 314 36.57 2.31 -19.71
C PRO A 314 37.03 3.08 -20.96
N ALA A 315 38.16 2.72 -21.55
CA ALA A 315 38.71 3.35 -22.74
C ALA A 315 37.80 3.21 -23.97
N GLY A 316 37.00 2.14 -24.06
CA GLY A 316 36.04 1.93 -25.16
C GLY A 316 34.72 2.70 -25.02
N LEU A 317 34.45 3.30 -23.85
CA LEU A 317 33.18 3.97 -23.58
C LEU A 317 33.14 5.44 -24.02
N GLY A 318 34.28 6.10 -24.19
CA GLY A 318 34.35 7.55 -24.45
C GLY A 318 33.66 8.00 -25.73
N GLU A 319 33.54 7.13 -26.73
CA GLU A 319 32.87 7.42 -28.00
C GLU A 319 31.37 7.17 -27.99
N LEU A 320 30.86 6.44 -27.00
CA LEU A 320 29.44 6.12 -26.87
C LEU A 320 28.61 7.30 -26.36
N ALA A 321 27.31 7.30 -26.66
CA ALA A 321 26.36 8.18 -26.00
C ALA A 321 26.25 7.79 -24.53
N VAL A 322 26.38 8.76 -23.62
CA VAL A 322 26.35 8.55 -22.17
C VAL A 322 25.25 9.38 -21.53
N PHE A 323 24.51 8.78 -20.60
CA PHE A 323 23.46 9.40 -19.81
C PHE A 323 23.68 9.06 -18.34
N ALA A 324 23.06 9.79 -17.42
CA ALA A 324 23.25 9.48 -16.02
C ALA A 324 21.96 9.63 -15.21
N GLY A 325 21.94 8.96 -14.06
CA GLY A 325 20.94 9.10 -13.04
C GLY A 325 21.58 9.30 -11.67
N LEU A 326 21.02 10.20 -10.88
CA LEU A 326 21.46 10.54 -9.53
C LEU A 326 20.32 10.28 -8.54
N ASP A 327 20.51 9.35 -7.64
CA ASP A 327 19.62 9.10 -6.50
C ASP A 327 20.37 9.39 -5.20
N MET A 328 19.93 10.47 -4.52
CA MET A 328 20.51 10.90 -3.25
C MET A 328 19.59 10.52 -2.12
N ALA A 329 20.12 9.82 -1.15
CA ALA A 329 19.38 9.45 0.05
C ALA A 329 19.34 10.57 1.10
N GLN A 330 18.42 10.46 2.08
CA GLN A 330 18.45 11.28 3.29
C GLN A 330 19.80 11.13 4.01
N LYS A 331 20.16 12.16 4.75
CA LYS A 331 21.43 12.49 5.45
C LYS A 331 22.38 11.35 5.83
N ASN A 332 21.91 10.11 6.02
CA ASN A 332 22.69 8.99 6.58
C ASN A 332 22.55 7.71 5.73
N ASP A 333 22.24 7.81 4.45
CA ASP A 333 21.97 6.65 3.60
C ASP A 333 22.97 6.55 2.43
N LEU A 334 22.91 5.46 1.65
CA LEU A 334 23.71 5.27 0.44
C LEU A 334 23.24 6.24 -0.64
N ALA A 335 24.15 6.92 -1.33
CA ALA A 335 23.86 7.69 -2.54
C ALA A 335 24.43 6.98 -3.76
N ALA A 336 23.78 7.14 -4.91
CA ALA A 336 24.17 6.49 -6.14
C ALA A 336 24.14 7.44 -7.35
N PHE A 337 25.17 7.39 -8.17
CA PHE A 337 25.23 8.00 -9.49
C PHE A 337 25.61 6.91 -10.49
N VAL A 338 24.76 6.70 -11.51
CA VAL A 338 25.00 5.64 -12.49
C VAL A 338 25.12 6.24 -13.86
N LEU A 339 26.26 5.99 -14.51
CA LEU A 339 26.46 6.28 -15.93
C LEU A 339 25.90 5.13 -16.75
N LEU A 340 25.15 5.46 -17.80
CA LEU A 340 24.59 4.54 -18.78
C LEU A 340 25.13 4.90 -20.16
N PHE A 341 25.91 3.99 -20.74
CA PHE A 341 26.45 4.12 -22.10
C PHE A 341 25.62 3.27 -23.06
N ARG A 342 25.15 3.88 -24.16
CA ARG A 342 24.32 3.22 -25.18
C ARG A 342 25.14 2.88 -26.42
N GLU A 343 25.08 1.62 -26.82
CA GLU A 343 25.74 1.09 -28.00
C GLU A 343 24.72 0.40 -28.92
N TYR A 344 24.59 0.88 -30.15
CA TYR A 344 23.73 0.25 -31.15
C TYR A 344 24.35 -1.04 -31.67
N LEU A 345 23.50 -2.02 -31.96
CA LEU A 345 23.91 -3.34 -32.41
C LEU A 345 23.31 -3.60 -33.79
N ASP A 346 24.12 -4.15 -34.66
CA ASP A 346 23.67 -4.60 -35.98
C ASP A 346 22.91 -5.93 -35.89
N GLY A 347 21.92 -6.10 -36.78
CA GLY A 347 21.18 -7.35 -36.91
C GLY A 347 19.77 -7.33 -36.30
N PRO A 348 19.09 -8.49 -36.28
CA PRO A 348 17.73 -8.59 -35.77
C PRO A 348 17.68 -8.34 -34.27
N ALA A 349 16.71 -7.51 -33.85
CA ALA A 349 16.53 -7.13 -32.45
C ALA A 349 15.20 -7.67 -31.89
N PRO A 350 15.18 -8.12 -30.63
CA PRO A 350 13.92 -8.43 -29.95
C PRO A 350 13.00 -7.21 -29.91
N VAL A 351 11.70 -7.43 -30.10
CA VAL A 351 10.67 -6.39 -29.91
C VAL A 351 9.91 -6.72 -28.64
N VAL A 352 9.77 -5.71 -27.78
CA VAL A 352 9.05 -5.83 -26.50
C VAL A 352 7.92 -4.84 -26.43
N GLN A 353 6.85 -5.21 -25.72
CA GLN A 353 5.70 -4.34 -25.51
C GLN A 353 5.82 -3.66 -24.14
N LEU A 354 5.86 -2.34 -24.12
CA LEU A 354 5.87 -1.52 -22.93
C LEU A 354 4.48 -0.93 -22.68
N VAL A 355 4.15 -0.71 -21.39
CA VAL A 355 2.91 -0.04 -20.98
C VAL A 355 3.29 1.33 -20.42
N THR A 356 2.73 2.38 -21.00
CA THR A 356 3.01 3.77 -20.60
C THR A 356 1.71 4.57 -20.47
N LEU A 357 1.79 5.75 -19.87
CA LEU A 357 0.72 6.73 -19.82
C LEU A 357 0.90 7.74 -20.93
N ALA A 358 -0.05 7.78 -21.88
CA ALA A 358 -0.16 8.87 -22.84
C ALA A 358 -1.06 9.96 -22.23
N GLU A 359 -0.61 11.20 -22.28
CA GLU A 359 -1.39 12.36 -21.84
C GLU A 359 -1.90 13.15 -23.05
N THR A 360 -3.19 13.49 -23.00
CA THR A 360 -3.80 14.54 -23.77
C THR A 360 -4.11 15.71 -22.83
N GLU A 361 -4.45 16.89 -23.35
CA GLU A 361 -4.81 18.05 -22.52
C GLU A 361 -5.94 17.79 -21.50
N LEU A 362 -6.71 16.72 -21.66
CA LEU A 362 -7.91 16.42 -20.87
C LEU A 362 -7.92 15.03 -20.21
N THR A 363 -7.07 14.10 -20.64
CA THR A 363 -7.11 12.70 -20.13
C THR A 363 -5.72 12.07 -20.08
N SER A 364 -5.54 11.12 -19.16
CA SER A 364 -4.38 10.21 -19.14
C SER A 364 -4.87 8.82 -19.47
N GLU A 365 -4.36 8.21 -20.52
CA GLU A 365 -4.74 6.87 -20.96
C GLU A 365 -3.54 5.94 -20.93
N VAL A 366 -3.78 4.68 -20.54
CA VAL A 366 -2.76 3.64 -20.57
C VAL A 366 -2.66 3.10 -22.00
N VAL A 367 -1.49 3.24 -22.60
CA VAL A 367 -1.23 2.78 -23.97
C VAL A 367 -0.11 1.74 -23.99
N LYS A 368 -0.14 0.87 -24.99
CA LYS A 368 0.90 -0.12 -25.24
C LYS A 368 1.77 0.36 -26.41
N ARG A 369 3.09 0.32 -26.20
CA ARG A 369 4.08 0.72 -27.20
C ARG A 369 5.05 -0.43 -27.47
N GLU A 370 5.33 -0.72 -28.73
CA GLU A 370 6.36 -1.65 -29.13
C GLU A 370 7.71 -0.95 -29.25
N VAL A 371 8.74 -1.53 -28.66
CA VAL A 371 10.11 -1.02 -28.66
C VAL A 371 11.06 -2.12 -29.13
N SER A 372 11.89 -1.79 -30.10
CA SER A 372 12.95 -2.69 -30.58
C SER A 372 14.20 -2.54 -29.71
N LEU A 373 14.72 -3.65 -29.20
CA LEU A 373 15.94 -3.67 -28.40
C LEU A 373 17.18 -3.81 -29.30
N ASN A 374 17.37 -2.86 -30.23
CA ASN A 374 18.48 -2.82 -31.18
C ASN A 374 19.79 -2.22 -30.62
N TYR A 375 19.87 -2.03 -29.31
CA TYR A 375 21.04 -1.53 -28.59
C TYR A 375 21.27 -2.31 -27.31
N ARG A 376 22.46 -2.20 -26.77
CA ARG A 376 22.80 -2.58 -25.39
C ARG A 376 23.21 -1.38 -24.58
N VAL A 377 23.11 -1.51 -23.26
CA VAL A 377 23.55 -0.49 -22.33
C VAL A 377 24.63 -1.02 -21.40
N SER A 378 25.67 -0.22 -21.17
CA SER A 378 26.71 -0.52 -20.17
C SER A 378 26.52 0.39 -18.97
N LEU A 379 26.53 -0.18 -17.76
CA LEU A 379 26.31 0.56 -16.52
C LEU A 379 27.62 0.70 -15.75
N LEU A 380 27.96 1.95 -15.39
CA LEU A 380 29.08 2.27 -14.49
C LEU A 380 28.53 2.97 -13.25
N PRO A 381 28.36 2.26 -12.12
CA PRO A 381 27.81 2.84 -10.90
C PRO A 381 28.91 3.46 -10.03
N HIS A 382 28.57 4.56 -9.37
CA HIS A 382 29.32 5.22 -8.32
C HIS A 382 28.44 5.35 -7.07
N PHE A 383 28.98 4.98 -5.91
CA PHE A 383 28.26 5.00 -4.64
C PHE A 383 29.03 5.78 -3.59
N TRP A 384 28.32 6.47 -2.69
CA TRP A 384 28.89 7.17 -1.54
C TRP A 384 28.17 6.77 -0.25
N ILE A 385 28.94 6.70 0.84
CA ILE A 385 28.46 6.40 2.19
C ILE A 385 29.18 7.27 3.21
N PRO A 386 28.51 7.76 4.29
CA PRO A 386 29.20 8.48 5.36
C PRO A 386 30.15 7.56 6.14
N LEU A 387 31.38 8.01 6.36
CA LEU A 387 32.42 7.21 7.03
C LEU A 387 32.06 6.91 8.49
N ASP A 388 31.60 7.90 9.27
CA ASP A 388 31.34 7.76 10.70
C ASP A 388 30.21 6.78 11.03
N THR A 389 29.20 6.68 10.16
CA THR A 389 28.03 5.81 10.33
C THR A 389 28.11 4.50 9.53
N MET A 390 29.17 4.30 8.73
CA MET A 390 29.33 3.14 7.84
C MET A 390 29.20 1.80 8.58
N ARG A 391 29.82 1.65 9.76
CA ARG A 391 29.77 0.41 10.56
C ARG A 391 28.38 0.13 11.14
N GLU A 392 27.59 1.17 11.42
CA GLU A 392 26.19 1.01 11.82
C GLU A 392 25.35 0.51 10.64
N HIS A 393 25.62 1.07 9.44
CA HIS A 393 25.00 0.61 8.20
C HIS A 393 25.38 -0.82 7.84
N GLU A 394 26.65 -1.24 8.02
CA GLU A 394 27.05 -2.64 7.82
C GLU A 394 26.20 -3.61 8.66
N LYS A 395 26.03 -3.30 9.95
CA LYS A 395 25.23 -4.15 10.86
C LYS A 395 23.75 -4.15 10.47
N LYS A 396 23.22 -2.99 10.11
CA LYS A 396 21.81 -2.80 9.73
C LYS A 396 21.49 -3.45 8.40
N ASP A 397 22.31 -3.20 7.39
CA ASP A 397 22.10 -3.63 6.00
C ASP A 397 22.66 -5.04 5.75
N ARG A 398 23.50 -5.56 6.67
CA ARG A 398 24.15 -6.88 6.63
C ARG A 398 25.02 -7.08 5.39
N VAL A 399 25.74 -6.04 5.00
CA VAL A 399 26.67 -6.05 3.86
C VAL A 399 28.02 -5.43 4.26
N PRO A 400 29.14 -5.84 3.63
CA PRO A 400 30.47 -5.43 4.05
C PRO A 400 30.88 -4.09 3.39
N TYR A 401 30.34 -2.96 3.83
CA TYR A 401 30.66 -1.65 3.26
C TYR A 401 32.15 -1.30 3.39
N GLU A 402 32.79 -1.63 4.53
CA GLU A 402 34.22 -1.38 4.74
C GLU A 402 35.06 -2.13 3.68
N GLN A 403 34.68 -3.37 3.36
CA GLN A 403 35.33 -4.13 2.29
C GLN A 403 35.08 -3.51 0.90
N TRP A 404 33.85 -3.05 0.64
CA TRP A 404 33.50 -2.40 -0.63
C TRP A 404 34.23 -1.07 -0.81
N VAL A 405 34.41 -0.31 0.26
CA VAL A 405 35.24 0.91 0.23
C VAL A 405 36.70 0.57 -0.06
N GLY A 406 37.26 -0.45 0.62
CA GLY A 406 38.63 -0.92 0.35
C GLY A 406 38.86 -1.46 -1.06
N GLN A 407 37.79 -1.90 -1.74
CA GLN A 407 37.81 -2.35 -3.14
C GLN A 407 37.51 -1.23 -4.14
N GLY A 408 37.22 0.00 -3.69
CA GLY A 408 36.85 1.12 -4.55
C GLY A 408 35.46 1.03 -5.17
N LEU A 409 34.58 0.14 -4.64
CA LEU A 409 33.21 -0.02 -5.11
C LEU A 409 32.25 1.03 -4.51
N VAL A 410 32.62 1.58 -3.34
CA VAL A 410 31.88 2.63 -2.64
C VAL A 410 32.89 3.66 -2.13
N THR A 411 32.59 4.94 -2.27
CA THR A 411 33.42 6.03 -1.74
C THR A 411 32.91 6.41 -0.35
N ALA A 412 33.77 6.37 0.66
CA ALA A 412 33.44 6.89 1.97
C ALA A 412 33.64 8.40 1.99
N THR A 413 32.62 9.16 2.46
CA THR A 413 32.70 10.61 2.64
C THR A 413 32.92 10.93 4.12
N ASP A 414 33.67 12.00 4.41
CA ASP A 414 33.96 12.39 5.79
C ASP A 414 32.69 12.82 6.56
N GLY A 415 32.65 12.43 7.85
CA GLY A 415 31.55 12.79 8.75
C GLY A 415 30.43 11.76 8.84
N ASN A 416 29.36 12.15 9.53
CA ASN A 416 28.17 11.32 9.78
C ASN A 416 27.06 11.47 8.73
N MET A 417 27.28 12.27 7.72
CA MET A 417 26.37 12.53 6.59
C MET A 417 27.18 12.50 5.28
N ILE A 418 26.51 12.24 4.15
CA ILE A 418 27.17 12.33 2.85
C ILE A 418 27.69 13.75 2.63
N ASP A 419 28.98 13.86 2.36
CA ASP A 419 29.59 15.14 1.98
C ASP A 419 29.28 15.47 0.51
N TYR A 420 28.42 16.45 0.32
CA TYR A 420 27.97 16.89 -1.00
C TYR A 420 29.09 17.52 -1.84
N ASP A 421 30.14 18.06 -1.22
CA ASP A 421 31.27 18.61 -1.95
C ASP A 421 32.13 17.50 -2.55
N THR A 422 32.28 16.38 -1.86
CA THR A 422 32.94 15.18 -2.39
C THR A 422 32.14 14.58 -3.54
N VAL A 423 30.81 14.38 -3.37
CA VAL A 423 29.95 13.88 -4.46
C VAL A 423 30.02 14.79 -5.68
N PHE A 424 29.95 16.11 -5.50
CA PHE A 424 30.05 17.08 -6.59
C PHE A 424 31.39 16.98 -7.33
N ARG A 425 32.52 16.91 -6.60
CA ARG A 425 33.87 16.78 -7.21
C ARG A 425 34.02 15.52 -8.03
N ASP A 426 33.54 14.40 -7.48
CA ASP A 426 33.65 13.10 -8.14
C ASP A 426 32.81 13.07 -9.42
N ILE A 427 31.55 13.55 -9.38
CA ILE A 427 30.71 13.62 -10.58
C ILE A 427 31.26 14.64 -11.61
N ALA A 428 31.78 15.77 -11.16
CA ALA A 428 32.43 16.74 -12.08
C ALA A 428 33.66 16.14 -12.79
N ALA A 429 34.47 15.35 -12.07
CA ALA A 429 35.59 14.61 -12.65
C ALA A 429 35.16 13.59 -13.71
N LEU A 430 34.00 12.90 -13.50
CA LEU A 430 33.42 12.03 -14.52
C LEU A 430 32.99 12.81 -15.78
N GLY A 431 32.50 14.04 -15.61
CA GLY A 431 32.19 14.93 -16.72
C GLY A 431 33.42 15.37 -17.53
N GLU A 432 34.62 15.42 -16.92
CA GLU A 432 35.87 15.63 -17.63
C GLU A 432 36.36 14.35 -18.34
N GLN A 433 36.18 13.20 -17.69
CA GLN A 433 36.55 11.91 -18.25
C GLN A 433 35.64 11.51 -19.45
N TYR A 434 34.35 11.84 -19.37
CA TYR A 434 33.36 11.57 -20.41
C TYR A 434 32.68 12.87 -20.85
N PRO A 435 33.28 13.68 -21.73
CA PRO A 435 32.79 15.01 -22.06
C PRO A 435 31.37 15.06 -22.62
N LYS A 436 30.91 13.98 -23.32
CA LYS A 436 29.54 13.84 -23.82
C LYS A 436 28.50 13.84 -22.69
N LEU A 437 28.88 13.51 -21.47
CA LEU A 437 27.99 13.52 -20.30
C LEU A 437 27.44 14.92 -20.00
N LYS A 438 28.24 15.97 -20.25
CA LYS A 438 27.82 17.37 -20.03
C LYS A 438 26.75 17.83 -21.03
N SER A 439 26.77 17.31 -22.24
CA SER A 439 25.77 17.63 -23.28
C SER A 439 24.55 16.72 -23.24
N SER A 440 24.66 15.57 -22.60
CA SER A 440 23.57 14.59 -22.41
C SER A 440 22.76 14.89 -21.15
N LEU A 441 21.58 14.26 -21.03
CA LEU A 441 20.72 14.41 -19.85
C LEU A 441 21.27 13.62 -18.65
N THR A 442 21.21 14.27 -17.48
CA THR A 442 21.39 13.65 -16.16
C THR A 442 20.11 13.79 -15.36
N GLY A 443 19.43 12.69 -15.09
CA GLY A 443 18.20 12.65 -14.31
C GLY A 443 18.47 12.61 -12.80
N TYR A 444 17.68 13.35 -12.00
CA TYR A 444 17.80 13.34 -10.55
C TYR A 444 16.44 13.39 -9.85
N ASP A 445 16.34 12.82 -8.63
CA ASP A 445 15.16 12.98 -7.78
C ASP A 445 15.28 14.25 -6.94
N ALA A 446 14.26 15.12 -7.02
CA ALA A 446 14.21 16.40 -6.31
C ALA A 446 14.27 16.28 -4.79
N ALA A 447 13.89 15.13 -4.22
CA ALA A 447 13.75 15.00 -2.77
C ALA A 447 15.03 15.35 -2.00
N PHE A 448 16.22 14.99 -2.54
CA PHE A 448 17.50 15.21 -1.85
C PHE A 448 18.63 15.66 -2.78
N ALA A 449 18.48 15.58 -4.09
CA ALA A 449 19.55 15.85 -5.06
C ALA A 449 19.54 17.28 -5.63
N THR A 450 18.58 18.12 -5.29
CA THR A 450 18.42 19.45 -5.91
C THR A 450 19.66 20.34 -5.75
N ASP A 451 20.29 20.37 -4.56
CA ASP A 451 21.49 21.19 -4.34
C ASP A 451 22.65 20.75 -5.24
N ILE A 452 22.92 19.45 -5.30
CA ILE A 452 23.97 18.88 -6.17
C ILE A 452 23.64 19.12 -7.65
N ALA A 453 22.39 18.90 -8.05
CA ALA A 453 21.96 19.11 -9.43
C ALA A 453 22.16 20.58 -9.89
N VAL A 454 21.80 21.54 -9.05
CA VAL A 454 22.05 22.99 -9.32
C VAL A 454 23.55 23.27 -9.45
N ARG A 455 24.38 22.72 -8.56
CA ARG A 455 25.85 22.89 -8.62
C ARG A 455 26.44 22.25 -9.88
N LEU A 456 25.99 21.06 -10.27
CA LEU A 456 26.42 20.37 -11.49
C LEU A 456 26.07 21.17 -12.73
N ARG A 457 24.87 21.77 -12.79
CA ARG A 457 24.46 22.65 -13.88
C ARG A 457 25.28 23.91 -13.92
N ASP A 458 25.35 24.65 -12.80
CA ASP A 458 25.86 26.04 -12.78
C ASP A 458 27.40 26.10 -12.75
N ARG A 459 28.10 25.09 -12.20
CA ARG A 459 29.54 25.09 -12.03
C ARG A 459 30.28 24.07 -12.88
N ALA A 460 29.64 22.96 -13.24
CA ALA A 460 30.27 21.89 -14.02
C ALA A 460 29.67 21.72 -15.42
N GLY A 461 28.61 22.47 -15.78
CA GLY A 461 28.03 22.52 -17.13
C GLY A 461 27.22 21.28 -17.51
N PHE A 462 26.69 20.53 -16.54
CA PHE A 462 25.83 19.40 -16.80
C PHE A 462 24.42 19.84 -17.21
N ASN A 463 23.78 19.04 -18.07
CA ASN A 463 22.38 19.19 -18.43
C ASN A 463 21.52 18.30 -17.51
N VAL A 464 20.95 18.86 -16.45
CA VAL A 464 20.23 18.13 -15.41
C VAL A 464 18.72 18.26 -15.56
N VAL A 465 17.97 17.19 -15.30
CA VAL A 465 16.51 17.14 -15.36
C VAL A 465 15.93 16.51 -14.11
N GLU A 466 14.92 17.16 -13.52
CA GLU A 466 14.19 16.63 -12.37
C GLU A 466 13.24 15.50 -12.79
N LEU A 467 13.34 14.36 -12.13
CA LEU A 467 12.49 13.20 -12.35
C LEU A 467 11.72 12.82 -11.08
N ARG A 468 10.41 12.84 -11.15
CA ARG A 468 9.58 12.40 -10.02
C ARG A 468 9.50 10.89 -9.99
N GLN A 469 9.77 10.27 -8.83
CA GLN A 469 9.69 8.82 -8.64
C GLN A 469 8.24 8.33 -8.52
N ASN A 470 7.44 8.47 -9.56
CA ASN A 470 6.05 8.02 -9.64
C ASN A 470 5.84 7.04 -10.81
N PHE A 471 4.65 6.43 -10.92
CA PHE A 471 4.34 5.49 -11.99
C PHE A 471 4.40 6.12 -13.38
N LYS A 472 3.98 7.38 -13.50
CA LYS A 472 3.98 8.10 -14.77
C LYS A 472 5.39 8.23 -15.37
N THR A 473 6.35 8.63 -14.53
CA THR A 473 7.73 8.88 -14.96
C THR A 473 8.55 7.61 -15.08
N LEU A 474 8.37 6.66 -14.13
CA LEU A 474 9.28 5.51 -14.02
C LEU A 474 8.75 4.22 -14.64
N SER A 475 7.46 4.12 -15.05
CA SER A 475 6.92 2.85 -15.53
C SER A 475 7.60 2.38 -16.81
N GLU A 476 7.61 3.20 -17.86
CA GLU A 476 8.18 2.83 -19.15
C GLU A 476 9.68 2.49 -19.06
N PRO A 477 10.56 3.35 -18.45
CA PRO A 477 11.98 3.02 -18.33
C PRO A 477 12.22 1.80 -17.43
N SER A 478 11.36 1.53 -16.42
CA SER A 478 11.49 0.33 -15.61
C SER A 478 11.18 -0.94 -16.41
N MET A 479 10.10 -0.95 -17.18
CA MET A 479 9.76 -2.08 -18.05
C MET A 479 10.84 -2.32 -19.11
N LEU A 480 11.38 -1.24 -19.68
CA LEU A 480 12.47 -1.33 -20.64
C LEU A 480 13.74 -1.89 -19.98
N PHE A 481 14.08 -1.45 -18.77
CA PHE A 481 15.23 -1.97 -18.02
C PHE A 481 15.10 -3.47 -17.74
N GLU A 482 13.92 -3.90 -17.29
CA GLU A 482 13.60 -5.32 -17.09
C GLU A 482 13.78 -6.12 -18.40
N ALA A 483 13.23 -5.61 -19.50
CA ALA A 483 13.32 -6.25 -20.82
C ALA A 483 14.76 -6.32 -21.34
N LEU A 484 15.56 -5.26 -21.16
CA LEU A 484 16.99 -5.26 -21.54
C LEU A 484 17.79 -6.29 -20.75
N VAL A 485 17.54 -6.41 -19.42
CA VAL A 485 18.18 -7.43 -18.59
C VAL A 485 17.81 -8.83 -19.06
N GLN A 486 16.53 -9.09 -19.28
CA GLN A 486 16.03 -10.40 -19.73
C GLN A 486 16.58 -10.79 -21.10
N ALA A 487 16.74 -9.81 -21.99
CA ALA A 487 17.32 -10.02 -23.34
C ALA A 487 18.86 -10.10 -23.37
N GLY A 488 19.53 -9.96 -22.22
CA GLY A 488 21.01 -9.91 -22.17
C GLY A 488 21.59 -8.66 -22.86
N ARG A 489 20.84 -7.55 -22.85
CA ARG A 489 21.21 -6.27 -23.47
C ARG A 489 21.71 -5.23 -22.44
N VAL A 490 21.89 -5.64 -21.20
CA VAL A 490 22.63 -4.89 -20.17
C VAL A 490 24.02 -5.47 -20.04
N ARG A 491 25.02 -4.62 -19.83
CA ARG A 491 26.37 -5.01 -19.48
C ARG A 491 26.80 -4.26 -18.21
N HIS A 492 27.37 -4.96 -17.27
CA HIS A 492 27.96 -4.44 -16.05
C HIS A 492 29.19 -5.26 -15.67
N ASP A 493 30.10 -4.69 -14.89
CA ASP A 493 31.37 -5.28 -14.49
C ASP A 493 31.28 -6.24 -13.29
N GLY A 494 30.08 -6.65 -12.92
CA GLY A 494 29.86 -7.46 -11.72
C GLY A 494 29.92 -6.65 -10.41
N HIS A 495 29.70 -5.34 -10.46
CA HIS A 495 29.76 -4.43 -9.31
C HIS A 495 28.85 -4.89 -8.15
N ARG A 496 29.48 -5.34 -7.05
CA ARG A 496 28.78 -6.02 -5.94
C ARG A 496 27.71 -5.17 -5.26
N CYS A 497 27.96 -3.86 -5.07
CA CYS A 497 26.99 -2.97 -4.47
C CYS A 497 25.77 -2.80 -5.39
N LEU A 498 25.95 -2.64 -6.70
CA LEU A 498 24.84 -2.56 -7.66
C LEU A 498 24.05 -3.87 -7.72
N ARG A 499 24.76 -5.02 -7.76
CA ARG A 499 24.13 -6.35 -7.72
C ARG A 499 23.22 -6.51 -6.48
N TRP A 500 23.73 -6.10 -5.32
CA TRP A 500 22.95 -6.12 -4.08
C TRP A 500 21.72 -5.18 -4.14
N ASN A 501 21.83 -4.02 -4.78
CA ASN A 501 20.70 -3.13 -5.03
C ASN A 501 19.63 -3.80 -5.92
N VAL A 502 20.04 -4.51 -6.96
CA VAL A 502 19.14 -5.27 -7.85
C VAL A 502 18.43 -6.40 -7.08
N GLU A 503 19.16 -7.17 -6.27
CA GLU A 503 18.60 -8.23 -5.43
C GLU A 503 17.56 -7.69 -4.44
N ASN A 504 17.73 -6.46 -3.97
CA ASN A 504 16.80 -5.79 -3.07
C ASN A 504 15.60 -5.17 -3.79
N ALA A 505 15.71 -4.90 -5.08
CA ALA A 505 14.69 -4.17 -5.80
C ALA A 505 13.39 -4.96 -5.90
N MET A 506 12.31 -4.34 -5.47
CA MET A 506 10.96 -4.83 -5.66
C MET A 506 10.22 -3.93 -6.65
N VAL A 507 9.17 -4.45 -7.25
CA VAL A 507 8.33 -3.67 -8.17
C VAL A 507 6.91 -3.63 -7.66
N LYS A 508 6.31 -2.44 -7.64
CA LYS A 508 4.87 -2.27 -7.52
C LYS A 508 4.26 -2.24 -8.92
N ARG A 509 3.12 -2.94 -9.08
CA ARG A 509 2.34 -2.94 -10.32
C ARG A 509 0.96 -2.36 -10.05
N THR A 510 0.43 -1.57 -10.98
CA THR A 510 -0.98 -1.14 -10.96
C THR A 510 -1.84 -2.15 -11.70
N ASP A 511 -3.15 -2.06 -11.51
CA ASP A 511 -4.12 -2.90 -12.23
C ASP A 511 -4.06 -2.71 -13.75
N ASP A 512 -3.66 -1.52 -14.20
CA ASP A 512 -3.49 -1.18 -15.62
C ASP A 512 -2.15 -1.64 -16.19
N GLY A 513 -1.30 -2.30 -15.39
CA GLY A 513 -0.02 -2.87 -15.82
C GLY A 513 1.17 -1.93 -15.73
N LEU A 514 1.02 -0.71 -15.21
CA LEU A 514 2.16 0.18 -14.94
C LEU A 514 3.02 -0.38 -13.81
N ILE A 515 4.34 -0.19 -13.91
CA ILE A 515 5.27 -0.66 -12.88
C ILE A 515 6.13 0.48 -12.31
N ARG A 516 6.59 0.32 -11.07
CA ARG A 516 7.55 1.22 -10.45
C ARG A 516 8.45 0.45 -9.49
N PRO A 517 9.79 0.59 -9.59
CA PRO A 517 10.71 0.06 -8.60
C PRO A 517 10.46 0.71 -7.23
N VAL A 518 10.54 -0.10 -6.19
CA VAL A 518 10.35 0.35 -4.81
C VAL A 518 11.36 -0.32 -3.90
N LYS A 519 11.71 0.39 -2.84
CA LYS A 519 12.51 -0.13 -1.74
C LYS A 519 11.66 -1.07 -0.89
N PRO A 520 12.13 -2.28 -0.56
CA PRO A 520 11.48 -3.09 0.46
C PRO A 520 11.46 -2.34 1.79
N ARG A 521 10.42 -2.53 2.58
CA ARG A 521 10.21 -1.82 3.85
C ARG A 521 11.20 -2.13 4.96
N ARG A 522 11.92 -3.22 4.88
CA ARG A 522 13.03 -3.45 5.80
C ARG A 522 14.06 -2.35 5.58
N GLN A 523 14.23 -1.50 6.58
CA GLN A 523 15.18 -0.36 6.57
C GLN A 523 16.64 -0.75 6.23
N SER A 524 16.91 -2.04 6.07
CA SER A 524 18.19 -2.64 5.73
C SER A 524 18.37 -2.93 4.25
N LYS A 525 17.49 -2.44 3.37
CA LYS A 525 17.54 -2.76 1.94
C LYS A 525 17.63 -1.49 1.11
N ARG A 526 18.61 -1.44 0.19
CA ARG A 526 18.91 -0.28 -0.66
C ARG A 526 18.62 -0.60 -2.11
N VAL A 527 18.15 0.40 -2.86
CA VAL A 527 17.83 0.30 -4.29
C VAL A 527 18.30 1.52 -5.08
N ASP A 528 19.05 2.40 -4.44
CA ASP A 528 19.46 3.70 -4.95
C ASP A 528 20.18 3.58 -6.30
N GLY A 529 21.07 2.58 -6.45
CA GLY A 529 21.76 2.30 -7.72
C GLY A 529 20.82 1.82 -8.83
N VAL A 530 19.77 1.08 -8.50
CA VAL A 530 18.76 0.64 -9.47
C VAL A 530 17.88 1.81 -9.92
N LEU A 531 17.44 2.67 -8.99
CA LEU A 531 16.67 3.86 -9.30
C LEU A 531 17.50 4.83 -10.17
N ALA A 532 18.78 5.05 -9.83
CA ALA A 532 19.69 5.82 -10.65
C ALA A 532 19.83 5.21 -12.06
N SER A 533 19.92 3.87 -12.20
CA SER A 533 20.00 3.21 -13.51
C SER A 533 18.73 3.42 -14.35
N VAL A 534 17.55 3.35 -13.72
CA VAL A 534 16.26 3.59 -14.39
C VAL A 534 16.12 5.05 -14.81
N MET A 535 16.57 6.00 -13.97
CA MET A 535 16.58 7.44 -14.32
C MET A 535 17.54 7.73 -15.47
N ALA A 536 18.73 7.09 -15.49
CA ALA A 536 19.65 7.19 -16.61
C ALA A 536 19.05 6.64 -17.92
N LEU A 537 18.31 5.54 -17.85
CA LEU A 537 17.61 4.97 -19.00
C LEU A 537 16.46 5.87 -19.49
N TRP A 538 15.72 6.51 -18.58
CA TRP A 538 14.73 7.53 -18.93
C TRP A 538 15.40 8.68 -19.72
N CYS A 539 16.55 9.17 -19.26
CA CYS A 539 17.31 10.18 -19.98
C CYS A 539 17.72 9.73 -21.38
N ALA A 540 18.18 8.47 -21.50
CA ALA A 540 18.53 7.88 -22.78
C ALA A 540 17.35 7.76 -23.75
N GLN A 541 16.13 7.50 -23.25
CA GLN A 541 14.91 7.46 -24.08
C GLN A 541 14.44 8.87 -24.50
N SER A 542 14.73 9.90 -23.67
CA SER A 542 14.24 11.26 -23.88
C SER A 542 15.10 12.08 -24.85
N MET A 543 16.30 11.61 -25.20
CA MET A 543 17.17 12.26 -26.18
C MET A 543 17.21 11.49 -27.49
N PRO A 544 16.82 12.12 -28.63
CA PRO A 544 16.97 11.50 -29.95
C PRO A 544 18.46 11.34 -30.27
N ASP A 545 18.80 10.28 -30.98
CA ASP A 545 20.17 10.02 -31.42
C ASP A 545 20.54 10.87 -32.63
N GLU A 546 21.77 11.40 -32.64
CA GLU A 546 22.33 12.02 -33.82
C GLU A 546 22.65 11.03 -34.97
N THR A 547 22.57 9.69 -34.69
CA THR A 547 23.05 8.66 -35.65
C THR A 547 22.06 7.51 -35.90
N GLY A 548 20.86 7.49 -35.30
CA GLY A 548 19.84 6.44 -35.50
C GLY A 548 18.67 6.89 -36.39
N PRO A 549 17.95 5.98 -37.02
CA PRO A 549 16.75 6.34 -37.77
C PRO A 549 15.73 6.99 -36.81
N PHE A 550 15.33 8.19 -37.15
CA PHE A 550 14.39 9.05 -36.43
C PHE A 550 13.08 8.27 -36.16
N VAL A 551 12.85 7.78 -34.97
CA VAL A 551 11.52 7.37 -34.50
C VAL A 551 10.90 8.60 -33.85
N GLY A 552 10.18 9.36 -34.66
CA GLY A 552 9.59 10.64 -34.27
C GLY A 552 8.69 10.50 -33.05
N ILE A 553 9.06 11.17 -31.96
CA ILE A 553 8.13 11.52 -30.90
C ILE A 553 7.42 12.79 -31.37
N SER A 554 6.22 12.64 -31.89
CA SER A 554 5.32 13.76 -32.13
C SER A 554 4.70 14.15 -30.80
N PHE A 555 5.13 15.26 -30.25
CA PHE A 555 4.36 15.98 -29.24
C PHE A 555 3.27 16.76 -30.01
N ALA A 556 2.05 16.26 -30.05
CA ALA A 556 0.86 17.02 -30.41
C ALA A 556 0.06 17.32 -29.15
#